data_5cfe9d3578064d1c5c6d4c20e715d650
#
_entry.id   5cfe9d3578064d1c5c6d4c20e715d650
#
_cell.length_a   1.000
_cell.length_b   1.000
_cell.length_c   1.000
_cell.angle_alpha   90.00
_cell.angle_beta   90.00
_cell.angle_gamma   90.00
#
_symmetry.space_group_name_H-M   'P 1'
#
loop_
_entity.id
_entity.type
_entity.pdbx_description
1 polymer ?
#
loop_
_entity_poly.entity_id
_entity_poly.type
_entity_poly.pdbx_seq_one_letter_code
_entity_poly.pdbx_strand_id
1 'polypeptide(L)'
;GLAMAVGSTHAALRNPKMADTFNIVRQTNPEGMIFSNVGADVPVEKALQSVELLEAQALQIHVNSPQELVMPEGNREFVTWMDNIEAIVNRVDVPVIVKEVGFGMSKETFKSLAEIGVQYVDVSGRGGTNFVDIENERRSNKDMDYLTQWGQSTVESLLESTDYQDKLNVFASGGLRTPLDAVKSLALGAKAVGMSRPFLNQVEQSGITNTIEYVESFLNHMKKIMTMLDAKDIDSLTHKDIVFSPKLLSWIEQRGLDIHRG
;
A
#
# COMPACT_ATOMS: atom_id res chain seq x y z
N GLY A 1 17.48 8.98 -2.01
CA GLY A 1 16.59 8.59 -2.91
C GLY A 1 15.61 7.49 -2.53
N LEU A 2 14.55 7.81 -1.73
CA LEU A 2 13.40 6.92 -1.55
C LEU A 2 12.27 7.35 -2.47
N ALA A 3 11.42 6.39 -2.90
CA ALA A 3 10.20 6.70 -3.61
C ALA A 3 9.19 7.39 -2.67
N MET A 4 8.36 8.26 -3.21
CA MET A 4 7.32 8.96 -2.47
C MET A 4 5.98 8.85 -3.21
N ALA A 5 4.95 8.38 -2.51
CA ALA A 5 3.58 8.39 -3.01
C ALA A 5 2.81 9.55 -2.39
N VAL A 6 2.01 10.25 -3.19
CA VAL A 6 1.08 11.26 -2.69
C VAL A 6 -0.25 10.64 -2.28
N GLY A 7 -1.04 11.37 -1.51
CA GLY A 7 -2.46 11.05 -1.30
C GLY A 7 -3.27 11.19 -2.60
N SER A 8 -4.57 10.84 -2.54
CA SER A 8 -5.46 10.94 -3.71
C SER A 8 -5.44 12.34 -4.33
N THR A 9 -5.13 12.41 -5.62
CA THR A 9 -5.13 13.67 -6.39
C THR A 9 -6.54 14.16 -6.75
N HIS A 10 -7.57 13.48 -6.27
CA HIS A 10 -8.97 13.79 -6.56
C HIS A 10 -9.32 15.28 -6.37
N ALA A 11 -8.78 15.93 -5.32
CA ALA A 11 -9.00 17.34 -5.06
C ALA A 11 -8.46 18.22 -6.20
N ALA A 12 -7.25 17.94 -6.70
CA ALA A 12 -6.66 18.68 -7.82
C ALA A 12 -7.37 18.40 -9.14
N LEU A 13 -7.81 17.17 -9.37
CA LEU A 13 -8.56 16.77 -10.57
C LEU A 13 -9.95 17.41 -10.65
N ARG A 14 -10.55 17.76 -9.51
CA ARG A 14 -11.82 18.52 -9.43
C ARG A 14 -11.62 20.02 -9.47
N ASN A 15 -10.58 20.52 -8.82
CA ASN A 15 -10.30 21.94 -8.70
C ASN A 15 -8.82 22.23 -9.02
N PRO A 16 -8.50 22.75 -10.22
CA PRO A 16 -7.12 23.03 -10.63
C PRO A 16 -6.35 23.95 -9.67
N LYS A 17 -7.04 24.78 -8.87
CA LYS A 17 -6.39 25.63 -7.84
C LYS A 17 -5.70 24.82 -6.75
N MET A 18 -6.05 23.54 -6.58
CA MET A 18 -5.43 22.63 -5.64
C MET A 18 -4.18 21.93 -6.20
N ALA A 19 -3.88 22.11 -7.49
CA ALA A 19 -2.76 21.44 -8.17
C ALA A 19 -1.42 21.70 -7.47
N ASP A 20 -1.16 22.93 -7.05
CA ASP A 20 0.11 23.31 -6.41
C ASP A 20 0.36 22.57 -5.09
N THR A 21 -0.70 22.16 -4.39
CA THR A 21 -0.56 21.39 -3.13
C THR A 21 -0.01 19.98 -3.37
N PHE A 22 -0.11 19.48 -4.60
CA PHE A 22 0.47 18.21 -5.02
C PHE A 22 1.80 18.41 -5.76
N ASN A 23 1.88 19.42 -6.66
CA ASN A 23 3.07 19.70 -7.46
C ASN A 23 4.30 20.05 -6.62
N ILE A 24 4.12 20.54 -5.40
CA ILE A 24 5.20 20.84 -4.46
C ILE A 24 6.16 19.64 -4.29
N VAL A 25 5.66 18.41 -4.38
CA VAL A 25 6.48 17.19 -4.27
C VAL A 25 7.49 17.11 -5.43
N ARG A 26 7.04 17.37 -6.66
CA ARG A 26 7.91 17.39 -7.84
C ARG A 26 8.87 18.58 -7.81
N GLN A 27 8.39 19.76 -7.43
CA GLN A 27 9.22 20.96 -7.32
C GLN A 27 10.36 20.81 -6.30
N THR A 28 10.09 20.14 -5.17
CA THR A 28 11.08 19.93 -4.09
C THR A 28 11.96 18.71 -4.32
N ASN A 29 11.54 17.78 -5.18
CA ASN A 29 12.28 16.57 -5.50
C ASN A 29 12.22 16.28 -7.02
N PRO A 30 12.86 17.12 -7.86
CA PRO A 30 12.71 17.06 -9.32
C PRO A 30 13.15 15.73 -9.94
N GLU A 31 14.17 15.07 -9.35
CA GLU A 31 14.68 13.78 -9.82
C GLU A 31 14.12 12.58 -9.02
N GLY A 32 13.20 12.83 -8.11
CA GLY A 32 12.66 11.80 -7.23
C GLY A 32 11.66 10.87 -7.92
N MET A 33 11.63 9.62 -7.49
CA MET A 33 10.59 8.66 -7.86
C MET A 33 9.30 9.01 -7.13
N ILE A 34 8.32 9.56 -7.86
CA ILE A 34 7.04 10.02 -7.32
C ILE A 34 5.91 9.18 -7.90
N PHE A 35 5.00 8.74 -7.04
CA PHE A 35 3.79 8.02 -7.43
C PHE A 35 2.57 8.92 -7.25
N SER A 36 1.79 9.10 -8.31
CA SER A 36 0.47 9.71 -8.22
C SER A 36 -0.55 8.71 -7.66
N ASN A 37 -1.76 9.19 -7.30
CA ASN A 37 -2.75 8.35 -6.65
C ASN A 37 -4.18 8.79 -7.04
N VAL A 38 -4.99 7.80 -7.44
CA VAL A 38 -6.43 7.98 -7.75
C VAL A 38 -7.26 6.87 -7.14
N GLY A 39 -8.57 7.06 -7.04
CA GLY A 39 -9.52 6.00 -6.68
C GLY A 39 -9.82 5.05 -7.84
N ALA A 40 -10.29 3.86 -7.53
CA ALA A 40 -10.67 2.87 -8.54
C ALA A 40 -11.90 3.27 -9.39
N ASP A 41 -12.66 4.26 -8.96
CA ASP A 41 -13.81 4.84 -9.66
C ASP A 41 -13.44 5.98 -10.62
N VAL A 42 -12.17 6.40 -10.63
CA VAL A 42 -11.72 7.56 -11.41
C VAL A 42 -11.59 7.19 -12.90
N PRO A 43 -12.20 7.95 -13.84
CA PRO A 43 -12.08 7.68 -15.28
C PRO A 43 -10.62 7.71 -15.77
N VAL A 44 -10.33 6.94 -16.83
CA VAL A 44 -8.99 6.81 -17.43
C VAL A 44 -8.35 8.16 -17.73
N GLU A 45 -9.09 9.10 -18.31
CA GLU A 45 -8.59 10.45 -18.65
C GLU A 45 -8.13 11.22 -17.41
N LYS A 46 -8.79 11.02 -16.29
CA LYS A 46 -8.41 11.63 -15.00
C LYS A 46 -7.20 10.92 -14.39
N ALA A 47 -7.07 9.62 -14.57
CA ALA A 47 -5.88 8.88 -14.17
C ALA A 47 -4.64 9.37 -14.94
N LEU A 48 -4.75 9.57 -16.26
CA LEU A 48 -3.69 10.17 -17.08
C LEU A 48 -3.33 11.59 -16.61
N GLN A 49 -4.32 12.45 -16.36
CA GLN A 49 -4.10 13.81 -15.82
C GLN A 49 -3.38 13.76 -14.45
N SER A 50 -3.66 12.75 -13.61
CA SER A 50 -2.98 12.57 -12.33
C SER A 50 -1.49 12.24 -12.49
N VAL A 51 -1.16 11.42 -13.47
CA VAL A 51 0.25 11.09 -13.83
C VAL A 51 0.97 12.33 -14.34
N GLU A 52 0.37 13.03 -15.30
CA GLU A 52 0.92 14.27 -15.89
C GLU A 52 1.13 15.35 -14.84
N LEU A 53 0.18 15.57 -13.93
CA LEU A 53 0.22 16.57 -12.87
C LEU A 53 1.50 16.51 -12.04
N LEU A 54 2.02 15.32 -11.80
CA LEU A 54 3.19 15.07 -10.94
C LEU A 54 4.43 14.60 -11.72
N GLU A 55 4.32 14.49 -13.05
CA GLU A 55 5.32 13.79 -13.84
C GLU A 55 5.70 12.46 -13.17
N ALA A 56 4.67 11.70 -12.79
CA ALA A 56 4.80 10.56 -11.91
C ALA A 56 5.43 9.35 -12.63
N GLN A 57 6.28 8.60 -11.93
CA GLN A 57 6.91 7.37 -12.45
C GLN A 57 6.06 6.12 -12.20
N ALA A 58 4.98 6.24 -11.41
CA ALA A 58 3.97 5.20 -11.24
C ALA A 58 2.63 5.82 -10.82
N LEU A 59 1.55 5.10 -11.07
CA LEU A 59 0.20 5.46 -10.62
C LEU A 59 -0.27 4.45 -9.59
N GLN A 60 -0.66 4.92 -8.41
CA GLN A 60 -1.41 4.12 -7.45
C GLN A 60 -2.91 4.25 -7.72
N ILE A 61 -3.60 3.10 -7.77
CA ILE A 61 -5.06 3.04 -7.74
C ILE A 61 -5.46 2.47 -6.38
N HIS A 62 -6.06 3.29 -5.52
CA HIS A 62 -6.55 2.78 -4.25
C HIS A 62 -7.93 2.16 -4.38
N VAL A 63 -8.09 1.02 -3.71
CA VAL A 63 -9.36 0.32 -3.50
C VAL A 63 -9.71 0.43 -2.02
N ASN A 64 -10.84 1.03 -1.69
CA ASN A 64 -11.20 1.42 -0.33
C ASN A 64 -12.68 1.12 0.01
N SER A 65 -13.21 0.02 -0.52
CA SER A 65 -14.64 -0.29 -0.37
C SER A 65 -15.14 -0.31 1.09
N PRO A 66 -14.41 -0.82 2.09
CA PRO A 66 -14.86 -0.74 3.48
C PRO A 66 -14.94 0.70 3.99
N GLN A 67 -14.00 1.57 3.61
CA GLN A 67 -14.04 2.99 3.93
C GLN A 67 -15.27 3.66 3.29
N GLU A 68 -15.48 3.45 1.99
CA GLU A 68 -16.60 4.01 1.24
C GLU A 68 -17.97 3.60 1.84
N LEU A 69 -18.10 2.36 2.28
CA LEU A 69 -19.32 1.86 2.90
C LEU A 69 -19.62 2.50 4.26
N VAL A 70 -18.59 2.86 5.01
CA VAL A 70 -18.74 3.53 6.32
C VAL A 70 -18.90 5.05 6.15
N MET A 71 -18.23 5.63 5.18
CA MET A 71 -18.27 7.08 4.90
C MET A 71 -19.73 7.53 4.61
N PRO A 72 -20.25 8.57 5.25
CA PRO A 72 -21.65 9.01 5.05
C PRO A 72 -21.99 9.30 3.58
N GLU A 73 -21.07 9.95 2.88
CA GLU A 73 -21.17 10.34 1.46
C GLU A 73 -20.49 9.36 0.49
N GLY A 74 -20.01 8.22 0.98
CA GLY A 74 -19.23 7.28 0.20
C GLY A 74 -20.02 6.52 -0.86
N ASN A 75 -19.28 5.93 -1.80
CA ASN A 75 -19.86 5.12 -2.85
C ASN A 75 -20.42 3.79 -2.30
N ARG A 76 -21.43 3.25 -2.99
CA ARG A 76 -22.07 1.97 -2.66
C ARG A 76 -22.02 0.97 -3.82
N GLU A 77 -21.51 1.40 -4.98
CA GLU A 77 -21.45 0.62 -6.20
C GLU A 77 -19.98 0.44 -6.62
N PHE A 78 -19.50 -0.80 -6.58
CA PHE A 78 -18.10 -1.15 -6.88
C PHE A 78 -17.97 -2.06 -8.10
N VAL A 79 -19.08 -2.37 -8.77
CA VAL A 79 -19.14 -3.35 -9.87
C VAL A 79 -18.20 -2.99 -11.01
N THR A 80 -18.04 -1.70 -11.29
CA THR A 80 -17.22 -1.19 -12.40
C THR A 80 -15.74 -1.04 -12.05
N TRP A 81 -15.32 -1.25 -10.81
CA TRP A 81 -13.94 -0.98 -10.41
C TRP A 81 -12.92 -1.83 -11.15
N MET A 82 -13.18 -3.13 -11.31
CA MET A 82 -12.26 -4.02 -12.02
C MET A 82 -12.10 -3.64 -13.48
N ASP A 83 -13.21 -3.38 -14.18
CA ASP A 83 -13.19 -2.95 -15.59
C ASP A 83 -12.45 -1.61 -15.74
N ASN A 84 -12.64 -0.69 -14.82
CA ASN A 84 -11.96 0.60 -14.83
C ASN A 84 -10.46 0.47 -14.55
N ILE A 85 -10.07 -0.36 -13.58
CA ILE A 85 -8.66 -0.67 -13.30
C ILE A 85 -8.00 -1.27 -14.55
N GLU A 86 -8.65 -2.25 -15.21
CA GLU A 86 -8.15 -2.85 -16.45
C GLU A 86 -7.97 -1.80 -17.54
N ALA A 87 -8.96 -0.92 -17.72
CA ALA A 87 -8.89 0.16 -18.71
C ALA A 87 -7.74 1.14 -18.43
N ILE A 88 -7.48 1.47 -17.14
CA ILE A 88 -6.36 2.33 -16.75
C ILE A 88 -5.03 1.61 -17.00
N VAL A 89 -4.89 0.34 -16.59
CA VAL A 89 -3.67 -0.47 -16.80
C VAL A 89 -3.30 -0.53 -18.28
N ASN A 90 -4.28 -0.64 -19.16
CA ASN A 90 -4.07 -0.73 -20.60
C ASN A 90 -3.75 0.61 -21.29
N ARG A 91 -3.93 1.75 -20.60
CA ARG A 91 -3.85 3.08 -21.24
C ARG A 91 -2.76 3.99 -20.65
N VAL A 92 -2.33 3.71 -19.44
CA VAL A 92 -1.32 4.52 -18.75
C VAL A 92 0.08 3.98 -19.05
N ASP A 93 1.00 4.86 -19.48
CA ASP A 93 2.36 4.48 -19.89
C ASP A 93 3.33 4.22 -18.73
N VAL A 94 2.87 4.44 -17.48
CA VAL A 94 3.66 4.17 -16.27
C VAL A 94 3.13 2.94 -15.53
N PRO A 95 3.96 2.25 -14.72
CA PRO A 95 3.50 1.16 -13.89
C PRO A 95 2.30 1.54 -13.02
N VAL A 96 1.28 0.67 -12.98
CA VAL A 96 0.09 0.83 -12.14
C VAL A 96 0.20 -0.09 -10.93
N ILE A 97 0.02 0.49 -9.74
CA ILE A 97 0.05 -0.20 -8.45
C ILE A 97 -1.36 -0.17 -7.87
N VAL A 98 -2.05 -1.30 -7.84
CA VAL A 98 -3.33 -1.38 -7.13
C VAL A 98 -3.07 -1.56 -5.64
N LYS A 99 -3.62 -0.67 -4.81
CA LYS A 99 -3.37 -0.66 -3.37
C LYS A 99 -4.64 -0.65 -2.54
N GLU A 100 -4.60 -1.38 -1.46
CA GLU A 100 -5.59 -1.27 -0.39
C GLU A 100 -5.25 -0.09 0.55
N VAL A 101 -6.10 0.21 1.51
CA VAL A 101 -5.97 1.38 2.37
C VAL A 101 -5.97 1.06 3.88
N GLY A 102 -5.90 -0.21 4.24
CA GLY A 102 -5.82 -0.63 5.65
C GLY A 102 -6.64 -1.87 5.98
N PHE A 103 -7.13 -2.60 4.96
CA PHE A 103 -7.96 -3.80 5.17
C PHE A 103 -7.35 -5.08 4.56
N GLY A 104 -6.23 -4.95 3.84
CA GLY A 104 -5.52 -6.07 3.23
C GLY A 104 -6.19 -6.64 1.99
N MET A 105 -5.53 -7.61 1.37
CA MET A 105 -6.01 -8.28 0.16
C MET A 105 -6.01 -9.80 0.36
N SER A 106 -7.07 -10.46 -0.11
CA SER A 106 -7.17 -11.93 -0.14
C SER A 106 -6.55 -12.52 -1.42
N LYS A 107 -6.29 -13.83 -1.42
CA LYS A 107 -5.79 -14.53 -2.61
C LYS A 107 -6.73 -14.42 -3.81
N GLU A 108 -8.04 -14.31 -3.57
CA GLU A 108 -9.03 -14.10 -4.62
C GLU A 108 -8.88 -12.74 -5.26
N THR A 109 -8.54 -11.71 -4.47
CA THR A 109 -8.22 -10.37 -4.98
C THR A 109 -6.96 -10.38 -5.83
N PHE A 110 -5.87 -11.03 -5.37
CA PHE A 110 -4.63 -11.16 -6.16
C PHE A 110 -4.90 -11.87 -7.49
N LYS A 111 -5.69 -12.95 -7.46
CA LYS A 111 -6.10 -13.66 -8.67
C LYS A 111 -6.77 -12.72 -9.66
N SER A 112 -7.82 -12.03 -9.24
CA SER A 112 -8.59 -11.14 -10.10
C SER A 112 -7.73 -10.00 -10.66
N LEU A 113 -6.84 -9.41 -9.85
CA LEU A 113 -5.94 -8.35 -10.32
C LEU A 113 -4.91 -8.87 -11.34
N ALA A 114 -4.36 -10.06 -11.13
CA ALA A 114 -3.43 -10.67 -12.09
C ALA A 114 -4.11 -10.99 -13.44
N GLU A 115 -5.38 -11.43 -13.41
CA GLU A 115 -6.17 -11.77 -14.61
C GLU A 115 -6.44 -10.55 -15.49
N ILE A 116 -6.53 -9.34 -14.94
CA ILE A 116 -6.70 -8.08 -15.70
C ILE A 116 -5.39 -7.34 -16.02
N GLY A 117 -4.24 -8.01 -15.84
CA GLY A 117 -2.93 -7.49 -16.25
C GLY A 117 -2.26 -6.55 -15.25
N VAL A 118 -2.76 -6.41 -14.03
CA VAL A 118 -2.04 -5.72 -12.95
C VAL A 118 -0.73 -6.45 -12.65
N GLN A 119 0.36 -5.70 -12.51
CA GLN A 119 1.68 -6.25 -12.21
C GLN A 119 2.20 -5.86 -10.81
N TYR A 120 1.64 -4.83 -10.20
CA TYR A 120 2.08 -4.31 -8.92
C TYR A 120 0.89 -4.13 -7.98
N VAL A 121 1.03 -4.61 -6.77
CA VAL A 121 0.00 -4.49 -5.72
C VAL A 121 0.63 -4.06 -4.40
N ASP A 122 -0.07 -3.24 -3.63
CA ASP A 122 0.29 -2.92 -2.24
C ASP A 122 -0.82 -3.42 -1.33
N VAL A 123 -0.50 -4.38 -0.49
CA VAL A 123 -1.49 -5.07 0.35
C VAL A 123 -2.15 -4.15 1.36
N SER A 124 -1.45 -3.13 1.83
CA SER A 124 -1.93 -2.15 2.83
C SER A 124 -2.89 -2.75 3.87
N GLY A 125 -2.36 -3.70 4.63
CA GLY A 125 -3.16 -4.48 5.56
C GLY A 125 -3.51 -3.72 6.85
N ARG A 126 -4.37 -4.34 7.65
CA ARG A 126 -4.76 -3.83 8.97
C ARG A 126 -3.55 -3.77 9.91
N GLY A 127 -3.48 -2.70 10.70
CA GLY A 127 -2.43 -2.46 11.69
C GLY A 127 -1.92 -1.02 11.70
N GLY A 128 -2.23 -0.23 10.67
CA GLY A 128 -1.94 1.20 10.57
C GLY A 128 -3.15 2.08 10.87
N THR A 129 -3.35 3.10 10.05
CA THR A 129 -4.54 3.96 10.09
C THR A 129 -5.78 3.12 9.79
N ASN A 130 -6.81 3.26 10.62
CA ASN A 130 -8.09 2.60 10.42
C ASN A 130 -9.11 3.59 9.87
N PHE A 131 -9.43 3.47 8.60
CA PHE A 131 -10.37 4.39 7.96
C PHE A 131 -11.81 4.12 8.39
N VAL A 132 -12.17 2.92 8.84
CA VAL A 132 -13.48 2.66 9.44
C VAL A 132 -13.67 3.50 10.70
N ASP A 133 -12.68 3.56 11.59
CA ASP A 133 -12.77 4.39 12.80
C ASP A 133 -12.91 5.87 12.45
N ILE A 134 -12.12 6.36 11.48
CA ILE A 134 -12.15 7.76 11.05
C ILE A 134 -13.52 8.11 10.48
N GLU A 135 -14.05 7.29 9.57
CA GLU A 135 -15.32 7.57 8.92
C GLU A 135 -16.51 7.36 9.86
N ASN A 136 -16.43 6.38 10.78
CA ASN A 136 -17.46 6.16 11.79
C ASN A 136 -17.55 7.35 12.77
N GLU A 137 -16.43 7.97 13.13
CA GLU A 137 -16.41 9.20 13.95
C GLU A 137 -17.11 10.39 13.26
N ARG A 138 -17.15 10.44 11.92
CA ARG A 138 -17.88 11.44 11.13
C ARG A 138 -19.37 11.18 11.07
N ARG A 139 -19.81 9.98 11.38
CA ARG A 139 -21.24 9.60 11.39
C ARG A 139 -21.93 10.14 12.64
N SER A 140 -23.13 10.65 12.49
CA SER A 140 -23.95 11.16 13.63
C SER A 140 -24.24 10.08 14.68
N ASN A 141 -24.48 8.84 14.22
CA ASN A 141 -24.86 7.72 15.08
C ASN A 141 -23.68 6.87 15.52
N LYS A 142 -22.51 6.97 14.86
CA LYS A 142 -21.32 6.14 15.11
C LYS A 142 -21.63 4.64 15.20
N ASP A 143 -22.52 4.17 14.32
CA ASP A 143 -23.20 2.87 14.40
C ASP A 143 -22.46 1.73 13.67
N MET A 144 -21.23 1.96 13.20
CA MET A 144 -20.45 0.98 12.41
C MET A 144 -19.12 0.59 13.09
N ASP A 145 -19.01 0.75 14.40
CA ASP A 145 -17.81 0.39 15.18
C ASP A 145 -17.49 -1.11 15.14
N TYR A 146 -18.48 -1.97 14.90
CA TYR A 146 -18.31 -3.41 14.72
C TYR A 146 -17.43 -3.78 13.51
N LEU A 147 -17.22 -2.86 12.57
CA LEU A 147 -16.32 -3.04 11.41
C LEU A 147 -14.86 -2.64 11.69
N THR A 148 -14.54 -2.07 12.85
CA THR A 148 -13.18 -1.64 13.21
C THR A 148 -12.13 -2.75 13.07
N GLN A 149 -12.53 -4.02 13.30
CA GLN A 149 -11.64 -5.17 13.16
C GLN A 149 -11.74 -5.88 11.81
N TRP A 150 -12.47 -5.30 10.86
CA TRP A 150 -12.61 -5.87 9.53
C TRP A 150 -11.27 -5.92 8.78
N GLY A 151 -11.11 -6.93 7.92
CA GLY A 151 -9.95 -7.08 7.04
C GLY A 151 -8.83 -7.93 7.62
N GLN A 152 -7.78 -8.08 6.82
CA GLN A 152 -6.59 -8.87 7.06
C GLN A 152 -5.43 -7.97 7.47
N SER A 153 -4.54 -8.48 8.31
CA SER A 153 -3.27 -7.81 8.59
C SER A 153 -2.35 -7.85 7.36
N THR A 154 -1.34 -6.98 7.34
CA THR A 154 -0.31 -6.98 6.29
C THR A 154 0.36 -8.34 6.17
N VAL A 155 0.64 -9.02 7.28
CA VAL A 155 1.25 -10.36 7.27
C VAL A 155 0.30 -11.40 6.68
N GLU A 156 -0.97 -11.41 7.10
CA GLU A 156 -1.99 -12.32 6.54
C GLU A 156 -2.13 -12.10 5.02
N SER A 157 -2.17 -10.86 4.55
CA SER A 157 -2.24 -10.55 3.11
C SER A 157 -0.97 -10.92 2.34
N LEU A 158 0.22 -10.78 2.92
CA LEU A 158 1.45 -11.27 2.30
C LEU A 158 1.44 -12.80 2.15
N LEU A 159 0.94 -13.51 3.15
CA LEU A 159 0.76 -14.97 3.05
C LEU A 159 -0.26 -15.36 1.96
N GLU A 160 -1.37 -14.61 1.86
CA GLU A 160 -2.37 -14.80 0.79
C GLU A 160 -1.81 -14.53 -0.62
N SER A 161 -0.74 -13.72 -0.74
CA SER A 161 -0.12 -13.41 -2.03
C SER A 161 0.86 -14.45 -2.53
N THR A 162 1.23 -15.45 -1.71
CA THR A 162 2.34 -16.38 -2.02
C THR A 162 2.17 -17.07 -3.38
N ASP A 163 0.97 -17.54 -3.71
CA ASP A 163 0.66 -18.23 -4.97
C ASP A 163 0.72 -17.31 -6.22
N TYR A 164 0.90 -16.00 -6.00
CA TYR A 164 0.87 -14.98 -7.08
C TYR A 164 2.16 -14.16 -7.16
N GLN A 165 3.17 -14.43 -6.33
CA GLN A 165 4.41 -13.66 -6.29
C GLN A 165 5.31 -13.86 -7.53
N ASP A 166 5.02 -14.86 -8.34
CA ASP A 166 5.62 -15.06 -9.68
C ASP A 166 4.98 -14.15 -10.76
N LYS A 167 3.76 -13.67 -10.54
CA LYS A 167 2.96 -12.84 -11.45
C LYS A 167 2.84 -11.40 -11.02
N LEU A 168 2.86 -11.16 -9.71
CA LEU A 168 2.64 -9.86 -9.08
C LEU A 168 3.86 -9.44 -8.26
N ASN A 169 4.29 -8.21 -8.44
CA ASN A 169 5.22 -7.56 -7.52
C ASN A 169 4.43 -7.01 -6.33
N VAL A 170 4.54 -7.68 -5.20
CA VAL A 170 3.79 -7.34 -4.00
C VAL A 170 4.57 -6.36 -3.15
N PHE A 171 3.93 -5.25 -2.76
CA PHE A 171 4.44 -4.30 -1.79
C PHE A 171 3.71 -4.46 -0.47
N ALA A 172 4.38 -4.14 0.62
CA ALA A 172 3.83 -4.23 1.95
C ALA A 172 3.72 -2.85 2.58
N SER A 173 2.50 -2.43 2.87
CA SER A 173 2.24 -1.28 3.74
C SER A 173 1.13 -1.63 4.74
N GLY A 174 0.81 -0.70 5.64
CA GLY A 174 -0.18 -0.94 6.69
C GLY A 174 0.43 -1.51 7.97
N GLY A 175 0.56 -0.66 8.97
CA GLY A 175 1.00 -1.05 10.32
C GLY A 175 2.50 -1.28 10.52
N LEU A 176 3.33 -1.08 9.52
CA LEU A 176 4.79 -1.16 9.66
C LEU A 176 5.29 0.05 10.48
N ARG A 177 6.09 -0.20 11.49
CA ARG A 177 6.60 0.83 12.42
C ARG A 177 8.10 0.76 12.63
N THR A 178 8.70 -0.41 12.48
CA THR A 178 10.10 -0.67 12.82
C THR A 178 10.88 -1.25 11.65
N PRO A 179 12.23 -1.12 11.64
CA PRO A 179 13.07 -1.81 10.66
C PRO A 179 12.85 -3.33 10.65
N LEU A 180 12.50 -3.92 11.80
CA LEU A 180 12.20 -5.35 11.89
C LEU A 180 10.89 -5.72 11.16
N ASP A 181 9.86 -4.88 11.24
CA ASP A 181 8.61 -5.09 10.49
C ASP A 181 8.88 -5.05 8.99
N ALA A 182 9.71 -4.10 8.55
CA ALA A 182 10.12 -3.98 7.16
C ALA A 182 10.86 -5.24 6.68
N VAL A 183 11.88 -5.69 7.42
CA VAL A 183 12.65 -6.90 7.06
C VAL A 183 11.78 -8.15 7.06
N LYS A 184 10.86 -8.30 8.03
CA LYS A 184 9.91 -9.42 8.05
C LYS A 184 8.98 -9.41 6.83
N SER A 185 8.50 -8.24 6.42
CA SER A 185 7.66 -8.12 5.23
C SER A 185 8.41 -8.50 3.95
N LEU A 186 9.67 -8.07 3.83
CA LEU A 186 10.55 -8.45 2.71
C LEU A 186 10.84 -9.96 2.70
N ALA A 187 11.07 -10.56 3.87
CA ALA A 187 11.27 -12.01 3.99
C ALA A 187 10.03 -12.82 3.59
N LEU A 188 8.83 -12.24 3.71
CA LEU A 188 7.57 -12.83 3.23
C LEU A 188 7.31 -12.59 1.72
N GLY A 189 8.30 -12.09 0.99
CA GLY A 189 8.25 -11.93 -0.47
C GLY A 189 7.86 -10.53 -0.95
N ALA A 190 7.61 -9.57 -0.06
CA ALA A 190 7.39 -8.19 -0.49
C ALA A 190 8.62 -7.64 -1.22
N LYS A 191 8.41 -6.95 -2.35
CA LYS A 191 9.48 -6.31 -3.14
C LYS A 191 9.85 -4.93 -2.62
N ALA A 192 8.93 -4.27 -1.92
CA ALA A 192 9.14 -3.00 -1.26
C ALA A 192 8.22 -2.86 -0.03
N VAL A 193 8.54 -1.90 0.84
CA VAL A 193 7.72 -1.56 2.01
C VAL A 193 7.32 -0.10 1.97
N GLY A 194 6.07 0.19 2.34
CA GLY A 194 5.51 1.53 2.42
C GLY A 194 5.20 1.92 3.87
N MET A 195 5.55 3.13 4.24
CA MET A 195 5.27 3.70 5.56
C MET A 195 4.80 5.14 5.40
N SER A 196 3.72 5.51 6.08
CA SER A 196 3.15 6.86 6.03
C SER A 196 3.18 7.51 7.42
N ARG A 197 2.33 7.06 8.33
CA ARG A 197 2.13 7.68 9.64
C ARG A 197 3.40 7.85 10.47
N PRO A 198 4.34 6.87 10.54
CA PRO A 198 5.57 7.06 11.31
C PRO A 198 6.40 8.25 10.84
N PHE A 199 6.52 8.45 9.51
CA PHE A 199 7.27 9.58 8.95
C PHE A 199 6.52 10.90 9.12
N LEU A 200 5.21 10.92 8.92
CA LEU A 200 4.40 12.11 9.16
C LEU A 200 4.53 12.58 10.61
N ASN A 201 4.35 11.68 11.57
CA ASN A 201 4.52 12.00 12.99
C ASN A 201 5.94 12.52 13.29
N GLN A 202 6.96 11.95 12.65
CA GLN A 202 8.33 12.38 12.85
C GLN A 202 8.56 13.80 12.33
N VAL A 203 8.03 14.14 11.16
CA VAL A 203 8.11 15.52 10.61
C VAL A 203 7.40 16.51 11.52
N GLU A 204 6.19 16.18 11.97
CA GLU A 204 5.38 17.05 12.82
C GLU A 204 5.99 17.29 14.21
N GLN A 205 6.56 16.24 14.81
CA GLN A 205 7.09 16.29 16.19
C GLN A 205 8.54 16.78 16.27
N SER A 206 9.34 16.46 15.27
CA SER A 206 10.80 16.62 15.33
C SER A 206 11.40 17.47 14.20
N GLY A 207 10.60 17.84 13.20
CA GLY A 207 11.00 18.64 12.05
C GLY A 207 11.82 17.88 11.02
N ILE A 208 12.17 18.56 9.94
CA ILE A 208 12.74 17.95 8.73
C ILE A 208 14.11 17.31 9.01
N THR A 209 15.03 18.02 9.66
CA THR A 209 16.40 17.54 9.92
C THR A 209 16.40 16.22 10.69
N ASN A 210 15.65 16.17 11.80
CA ASN A 210 15.56 14.96 12.63
C ASN A 210 14.83 13.84 11.90
N THR A 211 13.92 14.15 10.98
CA THR A 211 13.26 13.13 10.14
C THR A 211 14.25 12.50 9.16
N ILE A 212 15.16 13.28 8.57
CA ILE A 212 16.20 12.74 7.70
C ILE A 212 17.10 11.77 8.48
N GLU A 213 17.58 12.17 9.65
CA GLU A 213 18.38 11.31 10.55
C GLU A 213 17.61 10.04 10.96
N TYR A 214 16.33 10.16 11.24
CA TYR A 214 15.47 9.01 11.54
C TYR A 214 15.39 8.02 10.37
N VAL A 215 15.21 8.53 9.14
CA VAL A 215 15.17 7.69 7.92
C VAL A 215 16.48 6.97 7.69
N GLU A 216 17.61 7.69 7.82
CA GLU A 216 18.96 7.12 7.68
C GLU A 216 19.23 6.04 8.73
N SER A 217 18.85 6.31 9.99
CA SER A 217 18.93 5.35 11.08
C SER A 217 18.06 4.12 10.82
N PHE A 218 16.84 4.31 10.33
CA PHE A 218 15.93 3.22 9.97
C PHE A 218 16.55 2.28 8.93
N LEU A 219 17.09 2.84 7.84
CA LEU A 219 17.75 2.06 6.78
C LEU A 219 18.99 1.35 7.30
N ASN A 220 19.77 2.00 8.17
CA ASN A 220 20.95 1.39 8.78
C ASN A 220 20.58 0.23 9.70
N HIS A 221 19.50 0.34 10.46
CA HIS A 221 18.99 -0.75 11.29
C HIS A 221 18.46 -1.93 10.45
N MET A 222 17.80 -1.67 9.32
CA MET A 222 17.44 -2.75 8.38
C MET A 222 18.69 -3.51 7.92
N LYS A 223 19.76 -2.82 7.52
CA LYS A 223 21.03 -3.45 7.11
C LYS A 223 21.63 -4.30 8.24
N LYS A 224 21.60 -3.81 9.49
CA LYS A 224 22.07 -4.60 10.65
C LYS A 224 21.28 -5.88 10.85
N ILE A 225 19.93 -5.83 10.72
CA ILE A 225 19.07 -7.01 10.81
C ILE A 225 19.39 -7.99 9.68
N MET A 226 19.51 -7.50 8.45
CA MET A 226 19.89 -8.33 7.30
C MET A 226 21.27 -8.99 7.50
N THR A 227 22.23 -8.27 8.07
CA THR A 227 23.55 -8.83 8.42
C THR A 227 23.45 -9.95 9.46
N MET A 228 22.60 -9.79 10.49
CA MET A 228 22.35 -10.85 11.49
C MET A 228 21.70 -12.11 10.87
N LEU A 229 20.96 -11.94 9.79
CA LEU A 229 20.32 -13.01 9.05
C LEU A 229 21.21 -13.59 7.92
N ASP A 230 22.44 -13.09 7.77
CA ASP A 230 23.32 -13.42 6.63
C ASP A 230 22.59 -13.25 5.29
N ALA A 231 21.89 -12.13 5.13
CA ALA A 231 21.16 -11.76 3.92
C ALA A 231 21.81 -10.52 3.28
N LYS A 232 22.42 -10.70 2.12
CA LYS A 232 23.15 -9.64 1.39
C LYS A 232 22.22 -8.70 0.62
N ASP A 233 21.01 -9.17 0.28
CA ASP A 233 20.01 -8.48 -0.51
C ASP A 233 18.58 -8.95 -0.11
N ILE A 234 17.57 -8.33 -0.72
CA ILE A 234 16.15 -8.66 -0.44
C ILE A 234 15.84 -10.10 -0.90
N ASP A 235 16.39 -10.54 -2.00
CA ASP A 235 16.17 -11.89 -2.51
C ASP A 235 16.66 -12.94 -1.49
N SER A 236 17.83 -12.74 -0.93
CA SER A 236 18.39 -13.61 0.12
C SER A 236 17.49 -13.71 1.36
N LEU A 237 16.67 -12.69 1.66
CA LEU A 237 15.73 -12.72 2.78
C LEU A 237 14.60 -13.73 2.55
N THR A 238 14.14 -13.88 1.31
CA THR A 238 13.02 -14.78 0.98
C THR A 238 13.38 -16.26 1.17
N HIS A 239 14.67 -16.58 1.24
CA HIS A 239 15.18 -17.94 1.48
C HIS A 239 15.51 -18.23 2.95
N LYS A 240 15.17 -17.32 3.88
CA LYS A 240 15.41 -17.54 5.30
C LYS A 240 14.24 -18.25 5.96
N ASP A 241 14.55 -19.16 6.88
CA ASP A 241 13.55 -19.88 7.65
C ASP A 241 12.68 -18.90 8.47
N ILE A 242 11.36 -19.12 8.39
CA ILE A 242 10.37 -18.34 9.13
C ILE A 242 9.60 -19.25 10.06
N VAL A 243 9.53 -18.88 11.33
CA VAL A 243 8.71 -19.54 12.34
C VAL A 243 7.42 -18.76 12.52
N PHE A 244 6.31 -19.34 12.15
CA PHE A 244 4.98 -18.74 12.29
C PHE A 244 4.37 -18.98 13.67
N SER A 245 3.64 -17.99 14.17
CA SER A 245 2.81 -18.16 15.37
C SER A 245 1.68 -19.16 15.12
N PRO A 246 1.11 -19.79 16.16
CA PRO A 246 -0.03 -20.70 16.02
C PRO A 246 -1.21 -20.07 15.27
N LYS A 247 -1.48 -18.77 15.48
CA LYS A 247 -2.53 -18.05 14.76
C LYS A 247 -2.26 -18.01 13.25
N LEU A 248 -1.03 -17.70 12.84
CA LEU A 248 -0.68 -17.64 11.41
C LEU A 248 -0.63 -19.04 10.79
N LEU A 249 -0.19 -20.06 11.52
CA LEU A 249 -0.25 -21.45 11.06
C LEU A 249 -1.69 -21.87 10.79
N SER A 250 -2.61 -21.56 11.70
CA SER A 250 -4.04 -21.83 11.50
C SER A 250 -4.62 -21.08 10.31
N TRP A 251 -4.18 -19.83 10.07
CA TRP A 251 -4.58 -19.06 8.89
C TRP A 251 -4.12 -19.75 7.60
N ILE A 252 -2.84 -20.10 7.52
CA ILE A 252 -2.23 -20.78 6.38
C ILE A 252 -3.00 -22.06 6.05
N GLU A 253 -3.27 -22.88 7.07
CA GLU A 253 -3.99 -24.16 6.92
C GLU A 253 -5.43 -23.94 6.43
N GLN A 254 -6.19 -23.08 7.09
CA GLN A 254 -7.60 -22.83 6.75
C GLN A 254 -7.77 -22.20 5.37
N ARG A 255 -6.81 -21.38 4.94
CA ARG A 255 -6.80 -20.74 3.61
C ARG A 255 -6.16 -21.62 2.52
N GLY A 256 -5.60 -22.76 2.88
CA GLY A 256 -4.93 -23.67 1.95
C GLY A 256 -3.80 -22.99 1.20
N LEU A 257 -2.95 -22.21 1.92
CA LEU A 257 -1.84 -21.49 1.32
C LEU A 257 -0.62 -22.39 1.23
N ASP A 258 0.02 -22.44 0.06
CA ASP A 258 1.28 -23.15 -0.11
C ASP A 258 2.44 -22.21 0.22
N ILE A 259 2.93 -22.35 1.44
CA ILE A 259 4.10 -21.60 1.89
C ILE A 259 5.33 -22.43 1.61
N HIS A 260 6.03 -22.15 0.50
CA HIS A 260 7.31 -22.78 0.22
C HIS A 260 8.28 -22.49 1.37
N ARG A 261 8.54 -23.48 2.17
CA ARG A 261 9.65 -23.46 3.13
C ARG A 261 10.90 -23.74 2.31
N GLY A 262 11.77 -22.71 2.19
CA GLY A 262 13.04 -22.82 1.47
C GLY A 262 13.91 -23.99 1.94
#